data_7f25d38b1b6d8c773f485a1efcb7297c
#
_entry.id   7f25d38b1b6d8c773f485a1efcb7297c
#
_cell.length_a   1.000
_cell.length_b   1.000
_cell.length_c   1.000
_cell.angle_alpha   90.00
_cell.angle_beta   90.00
_cell.angle_gamma   90.00
#
_symmetry.space_group_name_H-M   'P 1'
#
loop_
_entity.id
_entity.type
_entity.pdbx_description
1 polymer ?
#
loop_
_entity_poly.entity_id
_entity_poly.type
_entity_poly.pdbx_seq_one_letter_code
_entity_poly.pdbx_strand_id
1 'polypeptide(L)'
;KIIIVGHPNSNFEFVEKISLQYGMGTPHTSKRENLSPQNITEIICKAYNTPKISEVTSTSDFSPLQVSAVWHGMALDLFLNNLEQKFWGWSDPYAIYTLDYWLSLDENLTFILVYNHPRSVLEQAANNQESFVNNTIGHLIDNWIAYNTALLNFYYNNRERCLLISSEQINKNTGHFLERLESVFKIPLNLCDLKECLNVKDASCSDELLASSLLITEETKQEVIALAGVDTKNGDILFNKNIAEDYLLKILLDEYPESRRLYEELQSVANIPATCSDEEYCNPSIIWESLVQQRLVTIDLISKLYHLYKSSLINYKTSITQQAEEQKILLSQLHQVQEELERFYIQKNELQEKNCKLKNEVDKQHILIKERDSELVLV
;
A
#
# COMPACT_ATOMS: atom_id res chain seq x y z
N LYS A 1 26.44 -11.67 1.42
CA LYS A 1 25.63 -10.49 1.79
C LYS A 1 25.28 -9.73 0.53
N ILE A 2 24.02 -9.26 0.40
CA ILE A 2 23.56 -8.57 -0.80
C ILE A 2 22.91 -7.24 -0.43
N ILE A 3 23.24 -6.19 -1.18
CA ILE A 3 22.49 -4.93 -1.18
C ILE A 3 21.77 -4.80 -2.53
N ILE A 4 20.46 -4.59 -2.48
CA ILE A 4 19.64 -4.38 -3.66
C ILE A 4 19.38 -2.89 -3.79
N VAL A 5 19.80 -2.30 -4.90
CA VAL A 5 19.74 -0.86 -5.13
C VAL A 5 19.08 -0.57 -6.46
N GLY A 6 18.13 0.32 -6.47
CA GLY A 6 17.43 0.76 -7.66
C GLY A 6 16.71 2.07 -7.44
N HIS A 7 16.39 2.76 -8.52
CA HIS A 7 15.56 3.97 -8.47
C HIS A 7 14.24 3.67 -7.72
N PRO A 8 13.69 4.58 -6.90
CA PRO A 8 12.44 4.32 -6.16
C PRO A 8 11.31 3.74 -7.02
N ASN A 9 11.27 4.12 -8.30
CA ASN A 9 10.28 3.62 -9.25
C ASN A 9 10.75 2.40 -10.07
N SER A 10 11.85 1.72 -9.69
CA SER A 10 12.39 0.58 -10.43
C SER A 10 11.82 -0.78 -10.01
N ASN A 11 10.90 -0.81 -9.06
CA ASN A 11 10.34 -2.05 -8.49
C ASN A 11 11.42 -2.96 -7.84
N PHE A 12 12.47 -2.36 -7.27
CA PHE A 12 13.57 -3.08 -6.61
C PHE A 12 13.10 -3.88 -5.39
N GLU A 13 12.02 -3.43 -4.72
CA GLU A 13 11.41 -4.15 -3.60
C GLU A 13 10.87 -5.53 -4.01
N PHE A 14 10.43 -5.67 -5.25
CA PHE A 14 10.01 -6.96 -5.79
C PHE A 14 11.19 -7.93 -5.90
N VAL A 15 12.36 -7.43 -6.28
CA VAL A 15 13.60 -8.22 -6.32
C VAL A 15 13.99 -8.72 -4.94
N GLU A 16 13.84 -7.87 -3.93
CA GLU A 16 14.06 -8.26 -2.53
C GLU A 16 13.07 -9.35 -2.10
N LYS A 17 11.78 -9.17 -2.35
CA LYS A 17 10.74 -10.16 -2.00
C LYS A 17 11.01 -11.51 -2.63
N ILE A 18 11.37 -11.56 -3.92
CA ILE A 18 11.78 -12.80 -4.58
C ILE A 18 13.02 -13.39 -3.91
N SER A 19 14.05 -12.59 -3.68
CA SER A 19 15.27 -13.07 -3.04
C SER A 19 15.02 -13.66 -1.65
N LEU A 20 14.12 -13.05 -0.87
CA LEU A 20 13.69 -13.55 0.44
C LEU A 20 12.95 -14.89 0.33
N GLN A 21 12.07 -15.04 -0.65
CA GLN A 21 11.33 -16.29 -0.89
C GLN A 21 12.26 -17.46 -1.22
N TYR A 22 13.41 -17.17 -1.82
CA TYR A 22 14.39 -18.17 -2.24
C TYR A 22 15.61 -18.30 -1.32
N GLY A 23 15.47 -17.86 -0.08
CA GLY A 23 16.42 -18.18 0.99
C GLY A 23 17.36 -17.06 1.41
N MET A 24 17.18 -15.84 0.89
CA MET A 24 17.84 -14.67 1.46
C MET A 24 17.24 -14.37 2.85
N GLY A 25 18.07 -14.27 3.87
CA GLY A 25 17.63 -13.84 5.20
C GLY A 25 17.47 -12.34 5.29
N THR A 26 16.54 -11.89 6.13
CA THR A 26 16.47 -10.47 6.53
C THR A 26 17.57 -10.17 7.52
N PRO A 27 18.26 -9.01 7.43
CA PRO A 27 19.28 -8.64 8.40
C PRO A 27 18.68 -8.39 9.78
N HIS A 28 19.30 -8.92 10.82
CA HIS A 28 19.06 -8.48 12.18
C HIS A 28 19.61 -7.07 12.36
N THR A 29 18.94 -6.25 13.14
CA THR A 29 19.40 -4.90 13.48
C THR A 29 20.72 -4.92 14.23
N SER A 30 21.45 -3.79 14.27
CA SER A 30 22.67 -3.66 15.06
C SER A 30 22.39 -3.93 16.55
N LYS A 31 23.33 -4.58 17.25
CA LYS A 31 23.12 -5.05 18.62
C LYS A 31 23.06 -3.90 19.64
N ARG A 32 23.84 -2.84 19.41
CA ARG A 32 23.99 -1.73 20.36
C ARG A 32 22.88 -0.71 20.24
N GLU A 33 22.56 -0.32 19.01
CA GLU A 33 21.67 0.81 18.72
C GLU A 33 20.34 0.37 18.09
N ASN A 34 20.20 -0.92 17.84
CA ASN A 34 19.02 -1.52 17.19
C ASN A 34 18.67 -0.88 15.82
N LEU A 35 19.72 -0.53 15.05
CA LEU A 35 19.56 0.11 13.75
C LEU A 35 19.48 -0.93 12.63
N SER A 36 18.50 -0.75 11.74
CA SER A 36 18.46 -1.49 10.46
C SER A 36 19.51 -0.94 9.49
N PRO A 37 19.89 -1.69 8.43
CA PRO A 37 20.79 -1.18 7.41
C PRO A 37 20.30 0.13 6.78
N GLN A 38 19.01 0.23 6.48
CA GLN A 38 18.38 1.43 5.93
C GLN A 38 18.49 2.62 6.90
N ASN A 39 18.31 2.38 8.22
CA ASN A 39 18.46 3.44 9.22
C ASN A 39 19.90 3.95 9.29
N ILE A 40 20.90 3.06 9.13
CA ILE A 40 22.31 3.44 9.08
C ILE A 40 22.58 4.33 7.85
N THR A 41 22.09 3.93 6.68
CA THR A 41 22.18 4.74 5.45
C THR A 41 21.50 6.10 5.64
N GLU A 42 20.31 6.14 6.21
CA GLU A 42 19.56 7.38 6.45
C GLU A 42 20.31 8.34 7.41
N ILE A 43 20.89 7.80 8.49
CA ILE A 43 21.68 8.60 9.44
C ILE A 43 22.92 9.20 8.74
N ILE A 44 23.63 8.40 7.93
CA ILE A 44 24.78 8.87 7.15
C ILE A 44 24.32 9.96 6.16
N CYS A 45 23.28 9.72 5.39
CA CYS A 45 22.73 10.67 4.43
C CYS A 45 22.36 11.99 5.11
N LYS A 46 21.70 11.96 6.26
CA LYS A 46 21.37 13.14 7.05
C LYS A 46 22.60 13.88 7.55
N ALA A 47 23.61 13.15 8.04
CA ALA A 47 24.86 13.76 8.55
C ALA A 47 25.66 14.45 7.45
N TYR A 48 25.57 13.99 6.22
CA TYR A 48 26.25 14.59 5.07
C TYR A 48 25.34 15.53 4.26
N ASN A 49 24.10 15.79 4.70
CA ASN A 49 23.12 16.66 4.05
C ASN A 49 22.88 16.28 2.59
N THR A 50 22.75 14.99 2.29
CA THR A 50 22.42 14.55 0.93
C THR A 50 21.02 15.01 0.54
N PRO A 51 20.80 15.42 -0.71
CA PRO A 51 19.46 15.75 -1.20
C PRO A 51 18.55 14.50 -1.18
N LYS A 52 17.25 14.71 -1.13
CA LYS A 52 16.31 13.61 -1.34
C LYS A 52 16.40 13.12 -2.78
N ILE A 53 16.29 11.82 -2.98
CA ILE A 53 16.36 11.23 -4.32
C ILE A 53 15.39 11.93 -5.29
N SER A 54 14.17 12.22 -4.83
CA SER A 54 13.14 12.90 -5.64
C SER A 54 13.47 14.34 -6.05
N GLU A 55 14.45 14.97 -5.43
CA GLU A 55 14.87 16.36 -5.70
C GLU A 55 16.09 16.45 -6.61
N VAL A 56 16.75 15.32 -6.86
CA VAL A 56 17.98 15.24 -7.66
C VAL A 56 17.66 15.22 -9.16
N THR A 57 18.34 16.07 -9.93
CA THR A 57 18.25 16.10 -11.41
C THR A 57 19.63 16.05 -12.09
N SER A 58 20.69 16.06 -11.29
CA SER A 58 22.06 16.01 -11.80
C SER A 58 22.82 14.82 -11.24
N THR A 59 23.59 14.14 -12.10
CA THR A 59 24.46 13.03 -11.70
C THR A 59 25.49 13.44 -10.63
N SER A 60 25.91 14.70 -10.64
CA SER A 60 26.86 15.23 -9.65
C SER A 60 26.34 15.14 -8.21
N ASP A 61 25.03 15.18 -8.04
CA ASP A 61 24.39 15.13 -6.72
C ASP A 61 24.42 13.71 -6.11
N PHE A 62 24.62 12.68 -6.95
CA PHE A 62 24.84 11.30 -6.51
C PHE A 62 26.33 10.95 -6.37
N SER A 63 27.21 11.96 -6.18
CA SER A 63 28.62 11.69 -5.92
C SER A 63 28.81 10.82 -4.71
N PRO A 64 29.67 9.77 -4.76
CA PRO A 64 29.89 8.89 -3.65
C PRO A 64 30.34 9.65 -2.39
N LEU A 65 29.71 9.37 -1.26
CA LEU A 65 30.06 9.99 0.01
C LEU A 65 31.36 9.44 0.54
N GLN A 66 32.30 10.33 0.90
CA GLN A 66 33.47 9.97 1.69
C GLN A 66 33.10 9.84 3.17
N VAL A 67 32.55 8.67 3.52
CA VAL A 67 32.07 8.43 4.88
C VAL A 67 33.22 8.27 5.84
N SER A 68 33.26 9.08 6.88
CA SER A 68 34.28 9.05 7.92
C SER A 68 34.27 7.74 8.70
N ALA A 69 35.44 7.30 9.17
CA ALA A 69 35.61 6.10 9.99
C ALA A 69 34.76 6.08 11.29
N VAL A 70 34.31 7.24 11.75
CA VAL A 70 33.42 7.36 12.92
C VAL A 70 32.14 6.56 12.74
N TRP A 71 31.65 6.43 11.50
CA TRP A 71 30.43 5.70 11.16
C TRP A 71 30.62 4.19 11.03
N HIS A 72 31.88 3.72 10.92
CA HIS A 72 32.18 2.28 10.75
C HIS A 72 31.67 1.43 11.93
N GLY A 73 31.63 2.01 13.14
CA GLY A 73 31.16 1.31 14.33
C GLY A 73 29.76 0.76 14.23
N MET A 74 28.81 1.51 13.63
CA MET A 74 27.41 1.09 13.45
C MET A 74 27.31 -0.03 12.40
N ALA A 75 27.98 0.12 11.27
CA ALA A 75 27.95 -0.85 10.20
C ALA A 75 28.65 -2.16 10.61
N LEU A 76 29.78 -2.08 11.34
CA LEU A 76 30.47 -3.26 11.87
C LEU A 76 29.61 -3.98 12.92
N ASP A 77 28.92 -3.26 13.79
CA ASP A 77 28.01 -3.85 14.78
C ASP A 77 26.84 -4.59 14.09
N LEU A 78 26.30 -4.03 13.00
CA LEU A 78 25.32 -4.71 12.14
C LEU A 78 25.88 -6.01 11.56
N PHE A 79 27.09 -5.97 10.98
CA PHE A 79 27.71 -7.16 10.39
C PHE A 79 28.02 -8.23 11.44
N LEU A 80 28.46 -7.83 12.62
CA LEU A 80 28.74 -8.76 13.73
C LEU A 80 27.48 -9.45 14.22
N ASN A 81 26.35 -8.76 14.28
CA ASN A 81 25.08 -9.37 14.70
C ASN A 81 24.50 -10.34 13.64
N ASN A 82 24.98 -10.27 12.41
CA ASN A 82 24.53 -11.10 11.29
C ASN A 82 25.58 -12.14 10.84
N LEU A 83 26.62 -12.40 11.64
CA LEU A 83 27.71 -13.35 11.28
C LEU A 83 27.23 -14.78 11.08
N GLU A 84 26.21 -15.21 11.81
CA GLU A 84 25.68 -16.57 11.73
C GLU A 84 24.85 -16.79 10.46
N GLN A 85 24.36 -15.73 9.84
CA GLN A 85 23.60 -15.80 8.60
C GLN A 85 24.55 -15.95 7.40
N LYS A 86 24.45 -17.06 6.69
CA LYS A 86 25.27 -17.32 5.51
C LYS A 86 24.90 -16.44 4.32
N PHE A 87 23.60 -16.23 4.13
CA PHE A 87 23.04 -15.47 3.02
C PHE A 87 21.95 -14.54 3.54
N TRP A 88 22.16 -13.23 3.45
CA TRP A 88 21.22 -12.20 3.87
C TRP A 88 21.46 -10.91 3.09
N GLY A 89 20.45 -10.05 3.07
CA GLY A 89 20.53 -8.80 2.35
C GLY A 89 19.33 -7.90 2.62
N TRP A 90 19.38 -6.73 2.01
CA TRP A 90 18.33 -5.73 2.11
C TRP A 90 18.25 -4.90 0.84
N SER A 91 17.13 -4.22 0.65
CA SER A 91 16.97 -3.21 -0.39
C SER A 91 16.98 -1.80 0.19
N ASP A 92 17.62 -0.87 -0.52
CA ASP A 92 17.66 0.53 -0.12
C ASP A 92 18.00 1.43 -1.31
N PRO A 93 17.08 2.29 -1.80
CA PRO A 93 17.37 3.22 -2.90
C PRO A 93 18.38 4.31 -2.49
N TYR A 94 18.43 4.68 -1.19
CA TYR A 94 19.40 5.65 -0.68
C TYR A 94 20.82 5.10 -0.58
N ALA A 95 20.99 3.78 -0.66
CA ALA A 95 22.32 3.17 -0.71
C ALA A 95 23.16 3.65 -1.89
N ILE A 96 22.55 4.25 -2.93
CA ILE A 96 23.26 4.87 -4.06
C ILE A 96 24.33 5.88 -3.60
N TYR A 97 24.09 6.63 -2.51
CA TYR A 97 25.03 7.58 -1.93
C TYR A 97 26.18 6.92 -1.15
N THR A 98 25.96 5.70 -0.69
CA THR A 98 26.85 4.98 0.24
C THR A 98 27.39 3.66 -0.33
N LEU A 99 27.25 3.43 -1.64
CA LEU A 99 27.70 2.19 -2.28
C LEU A 99 29.18 1.93 -2.05
N ASP A 100 30.05 2.93 -2.28
CA ASP A 100 31.49 2.81 -2.07
C ASP A 100 31.86 2.60 -0.59
N TYR A 101 31.09 3.19 0.30
CA TYR A 101 31.25 2.98 1.74
C TYR A 101 30.97 1.52 2.12
N TRP A 102 29.82 0.98 1.72
CA TRP A 102 29.49 -0.41 1.97
C TRP A 102 30.49 -1.37 1.33
N LEU A 103 30.90 -1.06 0.09
CA LEU A 103 31.91 -1.82 -0.66
C LEU A 103 33.26 -1.92 0.10
N SER A 104 33.66 -0.84 0.77
CA SER A 104 34.91 -0.75 1.52
C SER A 104 34.91 -1.53 2.84
N LEU A 105 33.73 -1.80 3.41
CA LEU A 105 33.59 -2.47 4.71
C LEU A 105 33.70 -3.98 4.65
N ASP A 106 33.30 -4.58 3.54
CA ASP A 106 33.32 -6.04 3.38
C ASP A 106 33.60 -6.46 1.93
N GLU A 107 34.67 -7.21 1.75
CA GLU A 107 35.08 -7.75 0.44
C GLU A 107 34.07 -8.76 -0.14
N ASN A 108 33.26 -9.39 0.72
CA ASN A 108 32.26 -10.37 0.31
C ASN A 108 30.87 -9.77 0.09
N LEU A 109 30.76 -8.47 0.18
CA LEU A 109 29.50 -7.78 -0.11
C LEU A 109 29.28 -7.68 -1.62
N THR A 110 28.10 -8.01 -2.05
CA THR A 110 27.69 -7.99 -3.46
C THR A 110 26.46 -7.10 -3.66
N PHE A 111 26.24 -6.64 -4.88
CA PHE A 111 25.18 -5.69 -5.19
C PHE A 111 24.29 -6.20 -6.30
N ILE A 112 22.98 -6.06 -6.13
CA ILE A 112 22.02 -6.21 -7.20
C ILE A 112 21.55 -4.80 -7.57
N LEU A 113 21.88 -4.37 -8.77
CA LEU A 113 21.54 -3.06 -9.29
C LEU A 113 20.33 -3.20 -10.21
N VAL A 114 19.22 -2.59 -9.81
CA VAL A 114 17.94 -2.76 -10.48
C VAL A 114 17.61 -1.51 -11.28
N TYR A 115 17.39 -1.67 -12.58
CA TYR A 115 16.90 -0.60 -13.45
C TYR A 115 15.59 -1.01 -14.12
N ASN A 116 14.89 -0.03 -14.64
CA ASN A 116 13.66 -0.20 -15.38
C ASN A 116 13.64 0.76 -16.59
N HIS A 117 12.65 0.58 -17.45
CA HIS A 117 12.44 1.52 -18.55
C HIS A 117 12.01 2.90 -18.00
N PRO A 118 12.50 4.04 -18.57
CA PRO A 118 12.13 5.39 -18.09
C PRO A 118 10.61 5.65 -18.11
N ARG A 119 9.89 4.95 -18.97
CA ARG A 119 8.43 4.97 -19.03
C ARG A 119 7.76 4.64 -17.69
N SER A 120 8.29 3.69 -16.94
CA SER A 120 7.70 3.28 -15.65
C SER A 120 7.69 4.39 -14.60
N VAL A 121 8.61 5.36 -14.69
CA VAL A 121 8.61 6.55 -13.83
C VAL A 121 7.42 7.44 -14.14
N LEU A 122 7.10 7.63 -15.40
CA LEU A 122 5.95 8.42 -15.84
C LEU A 122 4.63 7.74 -15.51
N GLU A 123 4.54 6.41 -15.70
CA GLU A 123 3.37 5.61 -15.32
C GLU A 123 3.10 5.68 -13.81
N GLN A 124 4.13 5.55 -12.98
CA GLN A 124 3.97 5.64 -11.53
C GLN A 124 3.63 7.05 -11.06
N ALA A 125 4.22 8.08 -11.69
CA ALA A 125 3.86 9.47 -11.40
C ALA A 125 2.40 9.78 -11.75
N ALA A 126 1.89 9.24 -12.86
CA ALA A 126 0.49 9.37 -13.25
C ALA A 126 -0.48 8.73 -12.24
N ASN A 127 -0.06 7.63 -11.60
CA ASN A 127 -0.85 6.94 -10.57
C ASN A 127 -0.75 7.63 -9.20
N ASN A 128 0.26 8.47 -8.96
CA ASN A 128 0.47 9.15 -7.69
C ASN A 128 0.22 10.66 -7.84
N GLN A 129 -0.99 11.12 -7.46
CA GLN A 129 -1.41 12.51 -7.63
C GLN A 129 -0.47 13.52 -6.97
N GLU A 130 0.14 13.20 -5.82
CA GLU A 130 1.08 14.11 -5.14
C GLU A 130 2.38 14.31 -5.91
N SER A 131 2.91 13.27 -6.52
CA SER A 131 4.13 13.36 -7.32
C SER A 131 3.93 14.12 -8.63
N PHE A 132 2.76 14.01 -9.25
CA PHE A 132 2.46 14.70 -10.50
C PHE A 132 2.21 16.19 -10.32
N VAL A 133 1.67 16.62 -9.18
CA VAL A 133 1.42 18.04 -8.87
C VAL A 133 2.72 18.79 -8.59
N ASN A 134 3.71 18.12 -8.01
CA ASN A 134 4.94 18.75 -7.53
C ASN A 134 6.11 18.68 -8.51
N ASN A 135 6.08 17.78 -9.51
CA ASN A 135 7.20 17.55 -10.42
C ASN A 135 6.77 17.69 -11.88
N THR A 136 7.58 18.37 -12.68
CA THR A 136 7.41 18.38 -14.13
C THR A 136 7.90 17.04 -14.73
N ILE A 137 7.39 16.69 -15.91
CA ILE A 137 7.83 15.49 -16.66
C ILE A 137 9.34 15.50 -16.85
N GLY A 138 9.91 16.65 -17.23
CA GLY A 138 11.36 16.80 -17.39
C GLY A 138 12.12 16.47 -16.10
N HIS A 139 11.65 16.99 -14.95
CA HIS A 139 12.27 16.69 -13.66
C HIS A 139 12.26 15.20 -13.32
N LEU A 140 11.17 14.50 -13.62
CA LEU A 140 11.06 13.05 -13.38
C LEU A 140 12.04 12.25 -14.23
N ILE A 141 12.19 12.64 -15.51
CA ILE A 141 13.11 11.98 -16.44
C ILE A 141 14.56 12.32 -16.09
N ASP A 142 14.87 13.57 -15.78
CA ASP A 142 16.22 13.98 -15.36
C ASP A 142 16.64 13.27 -14.07
N ASN A 143 15.72 13.11 -13.13
CA ASN A 143 15.94 12.34 -11.92
C ASN A 143 16.27 10.87 -12.23
N TRP A 144 15.49 10.24 -13.12
CA TRP A 144 15.75 8.87 -13.58
C TRP A 144 17.11 8.75 -14.25
N ILE A 145 17.46 9.71 -15.13
CA ILE A 145 18.76 9.75 -15.81
C ILE A 145 19.90 9.88 -14.79
N ALA A 146 19.81 10.83 -13.88
CA ALA A 146 20.85 11.07 -12.87
C ALA A 146 21.09 9.83 -12.01
N TYR A 147 20.03 9.21 -11.51
CA TYR A 147 20.13 8.01 -10.68
C TYR A 147 20.74 6.83 -11.42
N ASN A 148 20.20 6.50 -12.59
CA ASN A 148 20.67 5.35 -13.37
C ASN A 148 22.07 5.55 -13.95
N THR A 149 22.48 6.79 -14.22
CA THR A 149 23.87 7.09 -14.59
C THR A 149 24.83 6.82 -13.43
N ALA A 150 24.47 7.25 -12.21
CA ALA A 150 25.27 6.95 -11.02
C ALA A 150 25.37 5.43 -10.76
N LEU A 151 24.26 4.73 -10.92
CA LEU A 151 24.18 3.27 -10.79
C LEU A 151 25.05 2.56 -11.82
N LEU A 152 25.01 3.00 -13.08
CA LEU A 152 25.81 2.45 -14.17
C LEU A 152 27.31 2.71 -13.97
N ASN A 153 27.68 3.91 -13.50
CA ASN A 153 29.07 4.23 -13.17
C ASN A 153 29.60 3.33 -12.04
N PHE A 154 28.82 3.07 -11.02
CA PHE A 154 29.20 2.12 -9.96
C PHE A 154 29.36 0.71 -10.52
N TYR A 155 28.44 0.26 -11.40
CA TYR A 155 28.55 -1.04 -12.06
C TYR A 155 29.83 -1.18 -12.87
N TYR A 156 30.20 -0.19 -13.67
CA TYR A 156 31.43 -0.22 -14.49
C TYR A 156 32.70 -0.39 -13.65
N ASN A 157 32.73 0.25 -12.47
CA ASN A 157 33.87 0.17 -11.57
C ASN A 157 33.93 -1.14 -10.77
N ASN A 158 32.80 -1.86 -10.63
CA ASN A 158 32.66 -2.98 -9.69
C ASN A 158 31.96 -4.21 -10.30
N ARG A 159 32.16 -4.49 -11.59
CA ARG A 159 31.44 -5.54 -12.35
C ARG A 159 31.45 -6.92 -11.71
N GLU A 160 32.57 -7.30 -11.08
CA GLU A 160 32.73 -8.63 -10.47
C GLU A 160 31.85 -8.83 -9.23
N ARG A 161 31.40 -7.74 -8.62
CA ARG A 161 30.61 -7.72 -7.38
C ARG A 161 29.18 -7.25 -7.60
N CYS A 162 28.81 -6.93 -8.84
CA CYS A 162 27.51 -6.36 -9.19
C CYS A 162 26.77 -7.25 -10.19
N LEU A 163 25.47 -7.35 -9.98
CA LEU A 163 24.53 -7.92 -10.94
C LEU A 163 23.57 -6.81 -11.38
N LEU A 164 23.68 -6.38 -12.63
CA LEU A 164 22.80 -5.37 -13.21
C LEU A 164 21.63 -6.06 -13.91
N ILE A 165 20.41 -5.76 -13.49
CA ILE A 165 19.21 -6.47 -13.92
C ILE A 165 18.04 -5.52 -14.22
N SER A 166 17.23 -5.89 -15.20
CA SER A 166 15.95 -5.24 -15.46
C SER A 166 14.85 -5.84 -14.58
N SER A 167 14.12 -4.98 -13.84
CA SER A 167 12.98 -5.43 -13.01
C SER A 167 11.88 -6.09 -13.83
N GLU A 168 11.66 -5.66 -15.07
CA GLU A 168 10.63 -6.21 -15.96
C GLU A 168 10.92 -7.67 -16.34
N GLN A 169 12.20 -8.03 -16.48
CA GLN A 169 12.59 -9.39 -16.84
C GLN A 169 12.45 -10.38 -15.70
N ILE A 170 12.60 -9.91 -14.48
CA ILE A 170 12.47 -10.77 -13.29
C ILE A 170 11.03 -11.29 -13.17
N ASN A 171 10.05 -10.43 -13.43
CA ASN A 171 8.64 -10.83 -13.46
C ASN A 171 8.33 -11.90 -14.50
N LYS A 172 9.02 -11.83 -15.67
CA LYS A 172 8.79 -12.76 -16.78
C LYS A 172 9.56 -14.08 -16.62
N ASN A 173 10.72 -14.04 -15.98
CA ASN A 173 11.61 -15.23 -15.88
C ASN A 173 12.41 -15.24 -14.57
N THR A 174 11.72 -15.49 -13.48
CA THR A 174 12.34 -15.60 -12.13
C THR A 174 13.40 -16.71 -12.05
N GLY A 175 13.22 -17.81 -12.76
CA GLY A 175 14.17 -18.93 -12.78
C GLY A 175 15.55 -18.50 -13.30
N HIS A 176 15.60 -17.76 -14.40
CA HIS A 176 16.86 -17.27 -14.96
C HIS A 176 17.56 -16.27 -14.02
N PHE A 177 16.80 -15.45 -13.30
CA PHE A 177 17.37 -14.56 -12.27
C PHE A 177 18.06 -15.35 -11.16
N LEU A 178 17.43 -16.40 -10.65
CA LEU A 178 17.98 -17.24 -9.58
C LEU A 178 19.23 -18.00 -10.04
N GLU A 179 19.22 -18.57 -11.25
CA GLU A 179 20.40 -19.22 -11.84
C GLU A 179 21.59 -18.26 -11.95
N ARG A 180 21.33 -17.02 -12.38
CA ARG A 180 22.36 -15.98 -12.47
C ARG A 180 22.87 -15.58 -11.09
N LEU A 181 21.99 -15.43 -10.11
CA LEU A 181 22.34 -15.09 -8.73
C LEU A 181 23.25 -16.17 -8.12
N GLU A 182 22.94 -17.46 -8.34
CA GLU A 182 23.76 -18.57 -7.92
C GLU A 182 25.12 -18.60 -8.64
N SER A 183 25.12 -18.40 -9.96
CA SER A 183 26.36 -18.48 -10.77
C SER A 183 27.33 -17.34 -10.47
N VAL A 184 26.84 -16.10 -10.30
CA VAL A 184 27.67 -14.91 -10.07
C VAL A 184 28.15 -14.84 -8.63
N PHE A 185 27.27 -15.07 -7.67
CA PHE A 185 27.60 -14.90 -6.25
C PHE A 185 27.95 -16.20 -5.52
N LYS A 186 27.90 -17.36 -6.22
CA LYS A 186 28.21 -18.70 -5.68
C LYS A 186 27.42 -19.01 -4.39
N ILE A 187 26.17 -18.57 -4.35
CA ILE A 187 25.29 -18.73 -3.21
C ILE A 187 24.55 -20.05 -3.39
N PRO A 188 24.60 -20.99 -2.43
CA PRO A 188 23.78 -22.19 -2.48
C PRO A 188 22.31 -21.81 -2.25
N LEU A 189 21.57 -21.59 -3.32
CA LEU A 189 20.13 -21.45 -3.26
C LEU A 189 19.49 -22.84 -3.15
N ASN A 190 18.44 -22.97 -2.35
CA ASN A 190 17.67 -24.22 -2.28
C ASN A 190 16.81 -24.38 -3.54
N LEU A 191 17.46 -24.62 -4.68
CA LEU A 191 16.81 -24.83 -5.98
C LEU A 191 15.96 -26.12 -6.06
N CYS A 192 16.08 -27.01 -5.07
CA CYS A 192 15.32 -28.29 -5.05
C CYS A 192 13.80 -28.07 -4.90
N ASP A 193 13.38 -27.03 -4.18
CA ASP A 193 11.96 -26.69 -4.01
C ASP A 193 11.38 -25.92 -5.20
N LEU A 194 12.23 -25.43 -6.09
CA LEU A 194 11.87 -24.60 -7.26
C LEU A 194 11.06 -25.34 -8.31
N LYS A 195 11.38 -26.61 -8.58
CA LYS A 195 10.72 -27.38 -9.63
C LYS A 195 9.28 -27.77 -9.26
N GLU A 196 8.99 -27.89 -7.98
CA GLU A 196 7.64 -28.16 -7.49
C GLU A 196 6.80 -26.88 -7.36
N CYS A 197 7.42 -25.73 -6.98
CA CYS A 197 6.71 -24.46 -6.85
C CYS A 197 6.41 -23.79 -8.21
N LEU A 198 7.28 -23.91 -9.21
CA LEU A 198 7.05 -23.35 -10.55
C LEU A 198 5.93 -24.07 -11.30
N ASN A 199 5.68 -25.35 -11.02
CA ASN A 199 4.57 -26.10 -11.64
C ASN A 199 3.19 -25.79 -11.05
N VAL A 200 3.09 -25.02 -9.96
CA VAL A 200 1.83 -24.74 -9.25
C VAL A 200 1.40 -23.26 -9.33
N LYS A 201 2.29 -22.33 -9.73
CA LYS A 201 2.06 -20.90 -9.55
C LYS A 201 2.18 -19.99 -10.78
N ASP A 202 2.18 -20.54 -11.99
CA ASP A 202 2.23 -19.68 -13.21
C ASP A 202 0.97 -18.82 -13.44
N ALA A 203 -0.04 -18.90 -12.57
CA ALA A 203 -1.31 -18.22 -12.81
C ALA A 203 -1.78 -17.23 -11.72
N SER A 204 -1.15 -17.13 -10.55
CA SER A 204 -1.76 -16.32 -9.48
C SER A 204 -0.86 -15.44 -8.62
N CYS A 205 0.46 -15.49 -8.78
CA CYS A 205 1.39 -14.71 -7.92
C CYS A 205 1.85 -13.37 -8.52
N SER A 206 1.63 -13.12 -9.80
CA SER A 206 2.05 -11.87 -10.46
C SER A 206 1.14 -10.68 -10.11
N ASP A 207 -0.14 -10.93 -9.83
CA ASP A 207 -1.12 -9.85 -9.68
C ASP A 207 -1.27 -9.33 -8.24
N GLU A 208 -1.05 -10.17 -7.21
CA GLU A 208 -1.20 -9.74 -5.81
C GLU A 208 -0.01 -8.92 -5.26
N LEU A 209 1.19 -9.07 -5.82
CA LEU A 209 2.40 -8.38 -5.34
C LEU A 209 2.62 -6.99 -5.95
N LEU A 210 1.99 -6.71 -7.09
CA LEU A 210 1.97 -5.37 -7.71
C LEU A 210 0.87 -4.46 -7.14
N ALA A 211 -0.05 -5.03 -6.34
CA ALA A 211 -1.26 -4.36 -5.89
C ALA A 211 -1.13 -3.51 -4.61
N SER A 212 0.05 -3.25 -4.08
CA SER A 212 0.19 -2.50 -2.82
C SER A 212 0.22 -0.98 -2.96
N SER A 213 0.02 -0.42 -4.15
CA SER A 213 -0.15 1.02 -4.33
C SER A 213 -1.37 1.31 -5.20
N LEU A 214 -2.52 1.63 -4.57
CA LEU A 214 -3.73 2.20 -5.20
C LEU A 214 -4.27 1.52 -6.47
N LEU A 215 -3.79 0.34 -6.82
CA LEU A 215 -4.36 -0.47 -7.88
C LEU A 215 -5.68 -1.05 -7.37
N ILE A 216 -6.76 -0.66 -8.02
CA ILE A 216 -8.08 -1.27 -7.85
C ILE A 216 -7.89 -2.77 -8.04
N THR A 217 -8.11 -3.56 -6.97
CA THR A 217 -8.00 -5.03 -7.06
C THR A 217 -8.99 -5.58 -8.09
N GLU A 218 -8.73 -6.75 -8.65
CA GLU A 218 -9.67 -7.38 -9.60
C GLU A 218 -11.07 -7.56 -8.99
N GLU A 219 -11.16 -7.82 -7.68
CA GLU A 219 -12.42 -7.87 -6.95
C GLU A 219 -13.13 -6.52 -6.95
N THR A 220 -12.42 -5.42 -6.62
CA THR A 220 -12.99 -4.07 -6.67
C THR A 220 -13.36 -3.62 -8.08
N LYS A 221 -12.61 -4.02 -9.11
CA LYS A 221 -13.00 -3.78 -10.51
C LYS A 221 -14.31 -4.48 -10.85
N GLN A 222 -14.43 -5.77 -10.50
CA GLN A 222 -15.66 -6.55 -10.73
C GLN A 222 -16.84 -5.98 -9.94
N GLU A 223 -16.65 -5.56 -8.71
CA GLU A 223 -17.67 -4.90 -7.90
C GLU A 223 -18.13 -3.58 -8.53
N VAL A 224 -17.21 -2.74 -8.97
CA VAL A 224 -17.54 -1.46 -9.65
C VAL A 224 -18.28 -1.71 -10.95
N ILE A 225 -17.85 -2.67 -11.75
CA ILE A 225 -18.53 -3.06 -13.01
C ILE A 225 -19.94 -3.59 -12.71
N ALA A 226 -20.09 -4.46 -11.71
CA ALA A 226 -21.38 -5.01 -11.30
C ALA A 226 -22.33 -3.94 -10.74
N LEU A 227 -21.85 -3.09 -9.84
CA LEU A 227 -22.63 -2.01 -9.24
C LEU A 227 -23.09 -0.97 -10.27
N ALA A 228 -22.22 -0.64 -11.22
CA ALA A 228 -22.52 0.32 -12.27
C ALA A 228 -23.34 -0.28 -13.42
N GLY A 229 -23.54 -1.62 -13.46
CA GLY A 229 -24.21 -2.30 -14.57
C GLY A 229 -23.50 -2.07 -15.91
N VAL A 230 -22.16 -1.97 -15.89
CA VAL A 230 -21.34 -1.82 -17.09
C VAL A 230 -21.10 -3.18 -17.69
N ASP A 231 -21.19 -3.28 -19.02
CA ASP A 231 -20.91 -4.54 -19.74
C ASP A 231 -19.42 -4.90 -19.55
N THR A 232 -19.11 -6.20 -19.40
CA THR A 232 -17.73 -6.67 -19.16
C THR A 232 -16.73 -6.16 -20.19
N LYS A 233 -17.13 -6.08 -21.49
CA LYS A 233 -16.29 -5.49 -22.54
C LYS A 233 -15.96 -4.02 -22.31
N ASN A 234 -16.89 -3.24 -21.79
CA ASN A 234 -16.67 -1.84 -21.46
C ASN A 234 -15.86 -1.69 -20.15
N GLY A 235 -15.98 -2.64 -19.24
CA GLY A 235 -15.11 -2.75 -18.07
C GLY A 235 -13.64 -2.96 -18.46
N ASP A 236 -13.38 -3.86 -19.39
CA ASP A 236 -12.02 -4.11 -19.90
C ASP A 236 -11.41 -2.84 -20.54
N ILE A 237 -12.20 -2.04 -21.26
CA ILE A 237 -11.73 -0.78 -21.85
C ILE A 237 -11.32 0.24 -20.77
N LEU A 238 -11.99 0.24 -19.62
CA LEU A 238 -11.70 1.18 -18.52
C LEU A 238 -10.45 0.82 -17.74
N PHE A 239 -10.21 -0.48 -17.54
CA PHE A 239 -9.19 -0.96 -16.62
C PHE A 239 -7.95 -1.55 -17.31
N ASN A 240 -8.03 -1.87 -18.59
CA ASN A 240 -6.88 -2.35 -19.36
C ASN A 240 -5.97 -1.18 -19.77
N LYS A 241 -4.68 -1.49 -19.89
CA LYS A 241 -3.65 -0.56 -20.34
C LYS A 241 -4.05 0.08 -21.66
N ASN A 242 -4.11 1.40 -21.67
CA ASN A 242 -4.60 2.14 -22.82
C ASN A 242 -3.51 2.31 -23.89
N ILE A 243 -3.78 1.84 -25.10
CA ILE A 243 -2.88 2.02 -26.27
C ILE A 243 -2.53 3.50 -26.50
N ALA A 244 -3.46 4.42 -26.15
CA ALA A 244 -3.22 5.86 -26.26
C ALA A 244 -2.20 6.36 -25.23
N GLU A 245 -2.20 5.84 -24.02
CA GLU A 245 -1.19 6.15 -22.99
C GLU A 245 0.19 5.65 -23.43
N ASP A 246 0.27 4.44 -23.95
CA ASP A 246 1.49 3.85 -24.48
C ASP A 246 2.10 4.71 -25.58
N TYR A 247 1.28 5.19 -26.49
CA TYR A 247 1.71 6.06 -27.59
C TYR A 247 2.16 7.45 -27.11
N LEU A 248 1.41 8.05 -26.19
CA LEU A 248 1.77 9.35 -25.60
C LEU A 248 3.09 9.27 -24.83
N LEU A 249 3.28 8.21 -24.04
CA LEU A 249 4.53 7.99 -23.32
C LEU A 249 5.70 7.80 -24.27
N LYS A 250 5.50 7.12 -25.41
CA LYS A 250 6.52 6.99 -26.46
C LYS A 250 6.91 8.35 -27.04
N ILE A 251 5.92 9.17 -27.43
CA ILE A 251 6.18 10.53 -27.96
C ILE A 251 6.91 11.39 -26.91
N LEU A 252 6.47 11.34 -25.66
CA LEU A 252 7.14 12.07 -24.59
C LEU A 252 8.59 11.66 -24.42
N LEU A 253 8.89 10.37 -24.46
CA LEU A 253 10.28 9.87 -24.34
C LEU A 253 11.13 10.22 -25.55
N ASP A 254 10.56 10.37 -26.74
CA ASP A 254 11.27 10.83 -27.91
C ASP A 254 11.77 12.29 -27.77
N GLU A 255 11.14 13.11 -26.92
CA GLU A 255 11.63 14.46 -26.57
C GLU A 255 12.85 14.41 -25.63
N TYR A 256 13.14 13.26 -25.00
CA TYR A 256 14.26 13.08 -24.08
C TYR A 256 15.26 12.02 -24.59
N PRO A 257 16.02 12.29 -25.64
CA PRO A 257 16.91 11.32 -26.29
C PRO A 257 18.01 10.78 -25.35
N GLU A 258 18.37 11.52 -24.30
CA GLU A 258 19.37 11.10 -23.31
C GLU A 258 18.86 9.91 -22.47
N SER A 259 17.58 9.91 -22.10
CA SER A 259 16.97 8.80 -21.37
C SER A 259 16.98 7.51 -22.20
N ARG A 260 16.71 7.62 -23.50
CA ARG A 260 16.76 6.49 -24.43
C ARG A 260 18.19 5.93 -24.57
N ARG A 261 19.17 6.80 -24.76
CA ARG A 261 20.58 6.39 -24.87
C ARG A 261 21.06 5.68 -23.62
N LEU A 262 20.75 6.22 -22.44
CA LEU A 262 21.11 5.61 -21.19
C LEU A 262 20.42 4.25 -21.00
N TYR A 263 19.16 4.14 -21.39
CA TYR A 263 18.43 2.87 -21.32
C TYR A 263 19.04 1.83 -22.26
N GLU A 264 19.36 2.19 -23.51
CA GLU A 264 20.04 1.32 -24.47
C GLU A 264 21.42 0.87 -23.94
N GLU A 265 22.16 1.76 -23.28
CA GLU A 265 23.43 1.43 -22.64
C GLU A 265 23.24 0.45 -21.49
N LEU A 266 22.29 0.70 -20.57
CA LEU A 266 21.94 -0.22 -19.49
C LEU A 266 21.58 -1.60 -20.04
N GLN A 267 20.75 -1.66 -21.07
CA GLN A 267 20.36 -2.91 -21.72
C GLN A 267 21.57 -3.66 -22.32
N SER A 268 22.51 -2.95 -22.92
CA SER A 268 23.67 -3.56 -23.60
C SER A 268 24.64 -4.21 -22.61
N VAL A 269 24.75 -3.70 -21.39
CA VAL A 269 25.71 -4.17 -20.36
C VAL A 269 25.05 -5.01 -19.27
N ALA A 270 23.72 -5.04 -19.19
CA ALA A 270 23.01 -5.76 -18.15
C ALA A 270 23.25 -7.26 -18.20
N ASN A 271 23.37 -7.87 -17.03
CA ASN A 271 23.47 -9.33 -16.89
C ASN A 271 22.13 -10.02 -17.24
N ILE A 272 21.01 -9.31 -16.97
CA ILE A 272 19.65 -9.72 -17.32
C ILE A 272 18.94 -8.51 -17.94
N PRO A 273 19.06 -8.30 -19.27
CA PRO A 273 18.38 -7.21 -19.96
C PRO A 273 16.89 -7.50 -20.09
N ALA A 274 16.08 -6.45 -20.24
CA ALA A 274 14.68 -6.61 -20.58
C ALA A 274 14.54 -7.23 -21.99
N THR A 275 13.52 -8.06 -22.17
CA THR A 275 13.16 -8.53 -23.52
C THR A 275 12.58 -7.36 -24.30
N CYS A 276 13.17 -7.07 -25.48
CA CYS A 276 12.55 -6.14 -26.41
C CYS A 276 11.17 -6.68 -26.78
N SER A 277 10.12 -5.98 -26.38
CA SER A 277 8.82 -6.16 -27.02
C SER A 277 8.93 -5.51 -28.39
N ASP A 278 8.62 -6.23 -29.46
CA ASP A 278 8.50 -5.66 -30.78
C ASP A 278 7.59 -4.43 -30.70
N GLU A 279 8.13 -3.28 -31.09
CA GLU A 279 7.37 -2.03 -31.08
C GLU A 279 6.26 -2.16 -32.13
N GLU A 280 5.05 -2.49 -31.68
CA GLU A 280 3.89 -2.46 -32.55
C GLU A 280 3.69 -1.02 -33.06
N TYR A 281 3.75 -0.87 -34.36
CA TYR A 281 3.43 0.38 -35.04
C TYR A 281 1.93 0.65 -34.88
N CYS A 282 1.54 1.43 -33.86
CA CYS A 282 0.17 1.83 -33.70
C CYS A 282 -0.19 2.97 -34.65
N ASN A 283 -1.26 2.76 -35.42
CA ASN A 283 -1.81 3.80 -36.27
C ASN A 283 -2.48 4.90 -35.40
N PRO A 284 -2.12 6.20 -35.58
CA PRO A 284 -2.70 7.30 -34.82
C PRO A 284 -4.26 7.33 -34.80
N SER A 285 -4.89 6.88 -35.91
CA SER A 285 -6.36 6.79 -35.99
C SER A 285 -6.93 5.78 -35.00
N ILE A 286 -6.30 4.61 -34.87
CA ILE A 286 -6.71 3.56 -33.93
C ILE A 286 -6.55 4.06 -32.49
N ILE A 287 -5.47 4.80 -32.23
CA ILE A 287 -5.19 5.38 -30.90
C ILE A 287 -6.24 6.41 -30.53
N TRP A 288 -6.61 7.27 -31.47
CA TRP A 288 -7.67 8.27 -31.26
C TRP A 288 -9.03 7.61 -31.01
N GLU A 289 -9.39 6.57 -31.77
CA GLU A 289 -10.60 5.79 -31.59
C GLU A 289 -10.64 5.15 -30.18
N SER A 290 -9.53 4.55 -29.74
CA SER A 290 -9.41 3.95 -28.40
C SER A 290 -9.62 5.00 -27.31
N LEU A 291 -9.01 6.17 -27.42
CA LEU A 291 -9.15 7.27 -26.46
C LEU A 291 -10.57 7.81 -26.39
N VAL A 292 -11.24 7.96 -27.56
CA VAL A 292 -12.65 8.36 -27.60
C VAL A 292 -13.55 7.31 -26.97
N GLN A 293 -13.33 6.05 -27.25
CA GLN A 293 -14.06 4.94 -26.64
C GLN A 293 -13.92 4.95 -25.12
N GLN A 294 -12.70 5.05 -24.60
CA GLN A 294 -12.44 5.10 -23.17
C GLN A 294 -13.16 6.29 -22.52
N ARG A 295 -13.11 7.46 -23.16
CA ARG A 295 -13.80 8.65 -22.66
C ARG A 295 -15.32 8.45 -22.59
N LEU A 296 -15.92 7.85 -23.62
CA LEU A 296 -17.37 7.59 -23.64
C LEU A 296 -17.79 6.61 -22.53
N VAL A 297 -17.03 5.53 -22.38
CA VAL A 297 -17.29 4.54 -21.30
C VAL A 297 -17.12 5.15 -19.92
N THR A 298 -16.11 6.01 -19.73
CA THR A 298 -15.89 6.73 -18.45
C THR A 298 -17.05 7.66 -18.12
N ILE A 299 -17.57 8.41 -19.11
CA ILE A 299 -18.71 9.32 -18.93
C ILE A 299 -19.98 8.51 -18.58
N ASP A 300 -20.22 7.38 -19.25
CA ASP A 300 -21.35 6.49 -18.96
C ASP A 300 -21.27 5.93 -17.54
N LEU A 301 -20.08 5.47 -17.12
CA LEU A 301 -19.81 4.99 -15.76
C LEU A 301 -20.09 6.07 -14.69
N ILE A 302 -19.52 7.26 -14.88
CA ILE A 302 -19.74 8.39 -13.96
C ILE A 302 -21.22 8.72 -13.86
N SER A 303 -21.94 8.73 -15.00
CA SER A 303 -23.38 9.01 -15.04
C SER A 303 -24.17 7.96 -14.25
N LYS A 304 -23.87 6.67 -14.44
CA LYS A 304 -24.50 5.56 -13.69
C LYS A 304 -24.21 5.65 -12.18
N LEU A 305 -22.98 5.86 -11.81
CA LEU A 305 -22.59 6.02 -10.40
C LEU A 305 -23.28 7.23 -9.76
N TYR A 306 -23.39 8.34 -10.48
CA TYR A 306 -24.13 9.50 -10.00
C TYR A 306 -25.61 9.21 -9.75
N HIS A 307 -26.25 8.47 -10.65
CA HIS A 307 -27.66 8.05 -10.47
C HIS A 307 -27.83 7.11 -9.28
N LEU A 308 -26.95 6.15 -9.10
CA LEU A 308 -26.93 5.26 -7.93
C LEU A 308 -26.73 6.02 -6.63
N TYR A 309 -25.76 6.92 -6.59
CA TYR A 309 -25.52 7.77 -5.43
C TYR A 309 -26.74 8.63 -5.08
N LYS A 310 -27.37 9.26 -6.09
CA LYS A 310 -28.56 10.07 -5.91
C LYS A 310 -29.75 9.27 -5.38
N SER A 311 -29.97 8.07 -5.89
CA SER A 311 -31.05 7.18 -5.40
C SER A 311 -30.77 6.72 -3.96
N SER A 312 -29.53 6.35 -3.63
CA SER A 312 -29.13 5.99 -2.27
C SER A 312 -29.32 7.15 -1.29
N LEU A 313 -28.99 8.37 -1.69
CA LEU A 313 -29.18 9.57 -0.88
C LEU A 313 -30.66 9.88 -0.61
N ILE A 314 -31.54 9.66 -1.58
CA ILE A 314 -32.98 9.79 -1.42
C ILE A 314 -33.49 8.75 -0.43
N ASN A 315 -33.10 7.48 -0.60
CA ASN A 315 -33.49 6.39 0.29
C ASN A 315 -33.01 6.62 1.73
N TYR A 316 -31.81 7.14 1.90
CA TYR A 316 -31.26 7.49 3.21
C TYR A 316 -32.07 8.62 3.88
N LYS A 317 -32.42 9.68 3.12
CA LYS A 317 -33.25 10.77 3.63
C LYS A 317 -34.64 10.28 4.03
N THR A 318 -35.30 9.43 3.22
CA THR A 318 -36.61 8.86 3.56
C THR A 318 -36.54 7.98 4.81
N SER A 319 -35.51 7.18 4.97
CA SER A 319 -35.27 6.37 6.17
C SER A 319 -35.12 7.24 7.42
N ILE A 320 -34.35 8.33 7.35
CA ILE A 320 -34.18 9.26 8.49
C ILE A 320 -35.53 9.91 8.86
N THR A 321 -36.31 10.37 7.87
CA THR A 321 -37.61 10.98 8.15
C THR A 321 -38.56 9.98 8.78
N GLN A 322 -38.57 8.74 8.32
CA GLN A 322 -39.38 7.68 8.90
C GLN A 322 -38.98 7.36 10.34
N GLN A 323 -37.68 7.23 10.60
CA GLN A 323 -37.16 7.01 11.97
C GLN A 323 -37.53 8.17 12.90
N ALA A 324 -37.49 9.42 12.42
CA ALA A 324 -37.85 10.57 13.22
C ALA A 324 -39.37 10.58 13.55
N GLU A 325 -40.21 10.14 12.62
CA GLU A 325 -41.66 9.97 12.89
C GLU A 325 -41.93 8.84 13.88
N GLU A 326 -41.27 7.70 13.74
CA GLU A 326 -41.37 6.57 14.69
C GLU A 326 -40.93 6.99 16.11
N GLN A 327 -39.83 7.73 16.22
CA GLN A 327 -39.38 8.27 17.52
C GLN A 327 -40.40 9.21 18.12
N LYS A 328 -41.05 10.07 17.32
CA LYS A 328 -42.10 10.99 17.79
C LYS A 328 -43.32 10.23 18.33
N ILE A 329 -43.71 9.14 17.65
CA ILE A 329 -44.82 8.29 18.09
C ILE A 329 -44.47 7.59 19.40
N LEU A 330 -43.26 7.02 19.51
CA LEU A 330 -42.75 6.38 20.72
C LEU A 330 -42.71 7.34 21.92
N LEU A 331 -42.23 8.57 21.71
CA LEU A 331 -42.23 9.59 22.76
C LEU A 331 -43.66 9.95 23.22
N SER A 332 -44.64 10.05 22.30
CA SER A 332 -46.04 10.26 22.66
C SER A 332 -46.63 9.12 23.47
N GLN A 333 -46.32 7.88 23.09
CA GLN A 333 -46.76 6.70 23.85
C GLN A 333 -46.13 6.66 25.25
N LEU A 334 -44.84 6.97 25.34
CA LEU A 334 -44.13 7.05 26.63
C LEU A 334 -44.73 8.09 27.56
N HIS A 335 -45.10 9.26 27.02
CA HIS A 335 -45.78 10.31 27.77
C HIS A 335 -47.15 9.85 28.29
N GLN A 336 -47.91 9.16 27.44
CA GLN A 336 -49.20 8.62 27.80
C GLN A 336 -49.08 7.57 28.95
N VAL A 337 -48.14 6.66 28.85
CA VAL A 337 -47.87 5.68 29.90
C VAL A 337 -47.41 6.37 31.19
N GLN A 338 -46.65 7.43 31.11
CA GLN A 338 -46.21 8.21 32.25
C GLN A 338 -47.38 8.90 32.96
N GLU A 339 -48.30 9.50 32.22
CA GLU A 339 -49.53 10.09 32.76
C GLU A 339 -50.44 9.05 33.41
N GLU A 340 -50.59 7.86 32.81
CA GLU A 340 -51.35 6.76 33.40
C GLU A 340 -50.69 6.27 34.72
N LEU A 341 -49.39 6.16 34.76
CA LEU A 341 -48.64 5.74 35.96
C LEU A 341 -48.79 6.76 37.08
N GLU A 342 -48.75 8.05 36.79
CA GLU A 342 -49.04 9.11 37.77
C GLU A 342 -50.47 9.02 38.32
N ARG A 343 -51.47 8.81 37.45
CA ARG A 343 -52.85 8.60 37.88
C ARG A 343 -52.98 7.39 38.80
N PHE A 344 -52.38 6.27 38.45
CA PHE A 344 -52.40 5.09 39.31
C PHE A 344 -51.67 5.32 40.63
N TYR A 345 -50.59 6.08 40.64
CA TYR A 345 -49.88 6.41 41.85
C TYR A 345 -50.73 7.28 42.80
N ILE A 346 -51.40 8.26 42.28
CA ILE A 346 -52.36 9.10 43.05
C ILE A 346 -53.51 8.24 43.60
N GLN A 347 -54.11 7.40 42.78
CA GLN A 347 -55.20 6.51 43.18
C GLN A 347 -54.76 5.50 44.26
N LYS A 348 -53.56 4.96 44.13
CA LYS A 348 -52.96 4.09 45.14
C LYS A 348 -52.83 4.81 46.51
N ASN A 349 -52.34 6.06 46.50
CA ASN A 349 -52.16 6.85 47.71
C ASN A 349 -53.50 7.15 48.38
N GLU A 350 -54.53 7.53 47.57
CA GLU A 350 -55.89 7.74 48.09
C GLU A 350 -56.49 6.46 48.73
N LEU A 351 -56.30 5.31 48.07
CA LEU A 351 -56.72 4.02 48.62
C LEU A 351 -55.96 3.63 49.89
N GLN A 352 -54.68 3.93 49.98
CA GLN A 352 -53.92 3.72 51.22
C GLN A 352 -54.41 4.60 52.39
N GLU A 353 -54.71 5.88 52.07
CA GLU A 353 -55.30 6.74 53.13
C GLU A 353 -56.67 6.25 53.58
N LYS A 354 -57.56 5.82 52.65
CA LYS A 354 -58.85 5.23 52.98
C LYS A 354 -58.69 3.98 53.79
N ASN A 355 -57.79 3.07 53.47
CA ASN A 355 -57.51 1.90 54.21
C ASN A 355 -56.97 2.21 55.59
N CYS A 356 -56.15 3.21 55.79
CA CYS A 356 -55.62 3.63 57.04
C CYS A 356 -56.79 4.19 57.95
N LYS A 357 -57.67 5.01 57.37
CA LYS A 357 -58.88 5.52 58.10
C LYS A 357 -59.80 4.41 58.46
N LEU A 358 -60.11 3.46 57.58
CA LEU A 358 -60.93 2.29 57.89
C LEU A 358 -60.32 1.40 58.97
N LYS A 359 -59.03 1.17 58.94
CA LYS A 359 -58.31 0.39 59.94
C LYS A 359 -58.42 1.03 61.34
N ASN A 360 -58.23 2.35 61.43
CA ASN A 360 -58.40 3.12 62.63
C ASN A 360 -59.85 3.09 63.15
N GLU A 361 -60.83 3.04 62.27
CA GLU A 361 -62.26 2.96 62.66
C GLU A 361 -62.61 1.55 63.17
N VAL A 362 -62.11 0.51 62.52
CA VAL A 362 -62.22 -0.89 62.99
C VAL A 362 -61.56 -1.08 64.37
N ASP A 363 -60.35 -0.51 64.56
CA ASP A 363 -59.67 -0.56 65.85
C ASP A 363 -60.49 0.14 66.98
N LYS A 364 -61.09 1.30 66.66
CA LYS A 364 -62.00 1.99 67.61
C LYS A 364 -63.25 1.16 67.97
N GLN A 365 -63.88 0.54 66.97
CA GLN A 365 -65.03 -0.35 67.21
C GLN A 365 -64.63 -1.58 67.99
N HIS A 366 -63.45 -2.12 67.78
CA HIS A 366 -62.92 -3.25 68.50
C HIS A 366 -62.70 -2.93 70.02
N ILE A 367 -62.23 -1.70 70.27
CA ILE A 367 -62.11 -1.18 71.67
C ILE A 367 -63.48 -1.05 72.33
N LEU A 368 -64.45 -0.44 71.60
CA LEU A 368 -65.83 -0.30 72.12
C LEU A 368 -66.54 -1.63 72.37
N ILE A 369 -66.32 -2.64 71.56
CA ILE A 369 -66.81 -4.01 71.74
C ILE A 369 -66.20 -4.61 73.01
N LYS A 370 -64.88 -4.51 73.21
CA LYS A 370 -64.21 -4.97 74.40
C LYS A 370 -64.69 -4.30 75.67
N GLU A 371 -64.96 -3.00 75.64
CA GLU A 371 -65.54 -2.28 76.80
C GLU A 371 -66.95 -2.78 77.10
N ARG A 372 -67.81 -3.00 76.09
CA ARG A 372 -69.14 -3.58 76.27
C ARG A 372 -69.10 -5.02 76.78
N ASP A 373 -68.22 -5.82 76.27
CA ASP A 373 -68.06 -7.22 76.78
C ASP A 373 -67.56 -7.23 78.20
N SER A 374 -66.73 -6.26 78.61
CA SER A 374 -66.33 -6.12 80.03
C SER A 374 -67.43 -5.63 80.94
N GLU A 375 -68.36 -4.79 80.49
CA GLU A 375 -69.56 -4.37 81.21
C GLU A 375 -70.57 -5.50 81.32
N LEU A 376 -70.70 -6.38 80.32
CA LEU A 376 -71.60 -7.54 80.39
C LEU A 376 -71.09 -8.67 81.31
N VAL A 377 -69.81 -8.73 81.65
CA VAL A 377 -69.27 -9.68 82.62
C VAL A 377 -69.43 -9.21 84.09
N LEU A 378 -69.81 -7.93 84.30
CA LEU A 378 -69.99 -7.30 85.60
C LEU A 378 -71.50 -7.25 86.05
N VAL A 379 -72.43 -7.76 85.29
CA VAL A 379 -73.87 -7.99 85.64
C VAL A 379 -74.04 -9.47 85.79
#